data_a309334d98851100793227bc1a222261
#
_entry.id   a309334d98851100793227bc1a222261
#
_cell.length_a   1.000
_cell.length_b   1.000
_cell.length_c   1.000
_cell.angle_alpha   90.00
_cell.angle_beta   90.00
_cell.angle_gamma   90.00
#
_symmetry.space_group_name_H-M   'P 1'
#
loop_
_entity.id
_entity.type
_entity.pdbx_description
1 polymer ?
#
loop_
_entity_poly.entity_id
_entity_poly.type
_entity_poly.pdbx_seq_one_letter_code
_entity_poly.pdbx_strand_id
1 'polypeptide(L)'
;MPSETSSPKTDQEWLEELGRTWPAIRVPGYWPTLGENCKQWARDVSAGHFWTEVRARLPEWRAEYRKTAYESTLAGQLPDFVAKGVDRIQSKILSKCKRDAVYCQTALGTGGPPIPQLNDLVRTRISCEFLDGVQFLASRLNDVGKALGVRTERQWVGSLEGYFAQHITFQAEVFYRFGGGASPTSITCEVQVGTDLSTRVWTTAHAIYEGARDTPDEPAEWQWNPKDPRFVARELGHMIHLADGLLMQLRDSVSASKKESSS
;
A
#
# COMPACT_ATOMS: atom_id res chain seq x y z
N MET A 1 24.92 -28.65 27.29
CA MET A 1 25.62 -27.93 26.21
C MET A 1 24.82 -26.71 25.94
N PRO A 2 25.26 -25.46 26.17
CA PRO A 2 24.53 -24.30 25.73
C PRO A 2 24.59 -24.27 24.20
N SER A 3 23.43 -24.15 23.55
CA SER A 3 23.31 -23.94 22.10
C SER A 3 24.03 -22.63 21.76
N GLU A 4 24.99 -22.69 20.85
CA GLU A 4 25.58 -21.50 20.24
C GLU A 4 24.44 -20.65 19.66
N THR A 5 24.09 -19.58 20.33
CA THR A 5 23.24 -18.53 19.79
C THR A 5 24.06 -17.82 18.72
N SER A 6 23.90 -18.24 17.46
CA SER A 6 24.51 -17.53 16.34
C SER A 6 24.05 -16.07 16.39
N SER A 7 25.00 -15.15 16.30
CA SER A 7 24.69 -13.71 16.19
C SER A 7 23.70 -13.47 15.05
N PRO A 8 22.74 -12.53 15.21
CA PRO A 8 21.79 -12.23 14.15
C PRO A 8 22.54 -11.78 12.89
N LYS A 9 22.13 -12.31 11.74
CA LYS A 9 22.71 -11.96 10.44
C LYS A 9 22.54 -10.47 10.15
N THR A 10 23.60 -9.86 9.63
CA THR A 10 23.57 -8.49 9.10
C THR A 10 22.77 -8.41 7.79
N ASP A 11 22.38 -7.21 7.36
CA ASP A 11 21.70 -6.99 6.08
C ASP A 11 22.54 -7.46 4.90
N GLN A 12 23.86 -7.30 4.97
CA GLN A 12 24.79 -7.77 3.95
C GLN A 12 24.78 -9.31 3.84
N GLU A 13 24.78 -10.03 4.96
CA GLU A 13 24.69 -11.50 4.97
C GLU A 13 23.35 -12.00 4.43
N TRP A 14 22.24 -11.30 4.73
CA TRP A 14 20.93 -11.59 4.15
C TRP A 14 20.89 -11.34 2.62
N LEU A 15 21.51 -10.26 2.13
CA LEU A 15 21.62 -10.00 0.70
C LEU A 15 22.48 -11.06 -0.01
N GLU A 16 23.54 -11.53 0.63
CA GLU A 16 24.37 -12.61 0.09
C GLU A 16 23.60 -13.94 0.03
N GLU A 17 22.82 -14.26 1.05
CA GLU A 17 21.97 -15.45 1.07
C GLU A 17 20.87 -15.36 0.00
N LEU A 18 20.19 -14.23 -0.08
CA LEU A 18 19.21 -13.97 -1.13
C LEU A 18 19.87 -14.11 -2.52
N GLY A 19 21.09 -13.63 -2.69
CA GLY A 19 21.85 -13.77 -3.92
C GLY A 19 22.35 -15.19 -4.22
N ARG A 20 22.46 -16.08 -3.23
CA ARG A 20 22.70 -17.52 -3.47
C ARG A 20 21.44 -18.18 -3.99
N THR A 21 20.29 -17.85 -3.43
CA THR A 21 18.99 -18.38 -3.87
C THR A 21 18.58 -17.80 -5.23
N TRP A 22 18.88 -16.53 -5.45
CA TRP A 22 18.49 -15.78 -6.65
C TRP A 22 19.71 -15.12 -7.31
N PRO A 23 20.49 -15.84 -8.10
CA PRO A 23 21.72 -15.30 -8.73
C PRO A 23 21.50 -14.04 -9.56
N ALA A 24 20.30 -13.85 -10.10
CA ALA A 24 19.95 -12.68 -10.90
C ALA A 24 20.18 -11.34 -10.16
N ILE A 25 19.97 -11.29 -8.84
CA ILE A 25 20.16 -10.05 -8.07
C ILE A 25 21.64 -9.62 -7.94
N ARG A 26 22.56 -10.55 -8.21
CA ARG A 26 24.01 -10.29 -8.23
C ARG A 26 24.49 -9.76 -9.57
N VAL A 27 23.66 -9.85 -10.60
CA VAL A 27 24.01 -9.33 -11.93
C VAL A 27 24.15 -7.80 -11.84
N PRO A 28 25.30 -7.24 -12.25
CA PRO A 28 25.46 -5.79 -12.29
C PRO A 28 24.32 -5.13 -13.08
N GLY A 29 23.70 -4.12 -12.49
CA GLY A 29 22.59 -3.42 -13.13
C GLY A 29 21.20 -3.99 -12.83
N TYR A 30 21.04 -5.12 -12.13
CA TYR A 30 19.73 -5.68 -11.80
C TYR A 30 18.84 -4.67 -11.06
N TRP A 31 19.32 -4.12 -9.95
CA TRP A 31 18.54 -3.20 -9.12
C TRP A 31 18.18 -1.89 -9.83
N PRO A 32 19.10 -1.19 -10.51
CA PRO A 32 18.75 -0.04 -11.35
C PRO A 32 17.72 -0.37 -12.42
N THR A 33 17.90 -1.50 -13.12
CA THR A 33 16.96 -1.95 -14.16
C THR A 33 15.58 -2.26 -13.59
N LEU A 34 15.51 -2.92 -12.42
CA LEU A 34 14.23 -3.14 -11.73
C LEU A 34 13.55 -1.81 -11.40
N GLY A 35 14.30 -0.81 -10.92
CA GLY A 35 13.78 0.52 -10.64
C GLY A 35 13.17 1.20 -11.88
N GLU A 36 13.85 1.12 -13.02
CA GLU A 36 13.33 1.66 -14.27
C GLU A 36 12.10 0.88 -14.78
N ASN A 37 12.08 -0.45 -14.63
CA ASN A 37 10.88 -1.24 -14.91
C ASN A 37 9.71 -0.81 -14.02
N CYS A 38 9.90 -0.65 -12.72
CA CYS A 38 8.85 -0.20 -11.82
C CYS A 38 8.29 1.17 -12.21
N LYS A 39 9.14 2.12 -12.63
CA LYS A 39 8.71 3.43 -13.15
C LYS A 39 7.90 3.30 -14.44
N GLN A 40 8.33 2.43 -15.35
CA GLN A 40 7.60 2.19 -16.60
C GLN A 40 6.25 1.51 -16.30
N TRP A 41 6.23 0.50 -15.44
CA TRP A 41 4.99 -0.18 -15.03
C TRP A 41 3.99 0.78 -14.37
N ALA A 42 4.47 1.73 -13.56
CA ALA A 42 3.61 2.74 -12.97
C ALA A 42 2.89 3.58 -14.06
N ARG A 43 3.61 3.97 -15.12
CA ARG A 43 3.04 4.67 -16.27
C ARG A 43 2.05 3.78 -17.04
N ASP A 44 2.44 2.54 -17.33
CA ASP A 44 1.63 1.58 -18.10
C ASP A 44 0.33 1.25 -17.36
N VAL A 45 0.39 1.05 -16.04
CA VAL A 45 -0.79 0.80 -15.19
C VAL A 45 -1.68 2.02 -15.08
N SER A 46 -1.10 3.23 -14.98
CA SER A 46 -1.86 4.49 -14.95
C SER A 46 -2.62 4.76 -16.25
N ALA A 47 -2.06 4.36 -17.39
CA ALA A 47 -2.70 4.42 -18.71
C ALA A 47 -3.51 3.17 -19.04
N GLY A 48 -3.43 2.13 -18.24
CA GLY A 48 -4.07 0.84 -18.47
C GLY A 48 -5.58 0.87 -18.39
N HIS A 49 -6.22 -0.14 -18.99
CA HIS A 49 -7.69 -0.20 -19.14
C HIS A 49 -8.43 -0.15 -17.80
N PHE A 50 -7.95 -0.88 -16.79
CA PHE A 50 -8.56 -0.86 -15.45
C PHE A 50 -8.63 0.57 -14.89
N TRP A 51 -7.50 1.30 -14.87
CA TRP A 51 -7.46 2.64 -14.27
C TRP A 51 -8.17 3.70 -15.11
N THR A 52 -8.18 3.55 -16.43
CA THR A 52 -8.94 4.40 -17.35
C THR A 52 -10.44 4.25 -17.11
N GLU A 53 -10.92 3.02 -16.92
CA GLU A 53 -12.33 2.73 -16.60
C GLU A 53 -12.73 3.29 -15.23
N VAL A 54 -11.85 3.17 -14.23
CA VAL A 54 -12.06 3.77 -12.91
C VAL A 54 -12.22 5.29 -13.02
N ARG A 55 -11.35 5.94 -13.80
CA ARG A 55 -11.45 7.40 -14.04
C ARG A 55 -12.75 7.79 -14.75
N ALA A 56 -13.17 7.01 -15.73
CA ALA A 56 -14.38 7.28 -16.49
C ALA A 56 -15.64 7.21 -15.62
N ARG A 57 -15.68 6.30 -14.63
CA ARG A 57 -16.84 6.12 -13.73
C ARG A 57 -16.83 7.06 -12.52
N LEU A 58 -15.70 7.69 -12.21
CA LEU A 58 -15.59 8.53 -11.02
C LEU A 58 -16.66 9.65 -10.92
N PRO A 59 -17.05 10.37 -11.99
CA PRO A 59 -18.10 11.37 -11.92
C PRO A 59 -19.47 10.78 -11.49
N GLU A 60 -19.82 9.59 -11.99
CA GLU A 60 -21.04 8.87 -11.61
C GLU A 60 -21.00 8.47 -10.14
N TRP A 61 -19.88 7.89 -9.69
CA TRP A 61 -19.69 7.50 -8.29
C TRP A 61 -19.77 8.68 -7.34
N ARG A 62 -19.21 9.82 -7.72
CA ARG A 62 -19.34 11.06 -6.95
C ARG A 62 -20.81 11.52 -6.83
N ALA A 63 -21.57 11.44 -7.92
CA ALA A 63 -22.97 11.81 -7.90
C ALA A 63 -23.79 10.83 -7.03
N GLU A 64 -23.50 9.54 -7.10
CA GLU A 64 -24.12 8.52 -6.27
C GLU A 64 -23.79 8.71 -4.78
N TYR A 65 -22.51 8.90 -4.45
CA TYR A 65 -22.07 9.13 -3.08
C TYR A 65 -22.69 10.38 -2.47
N ARG A 66 -22.81 11.47 -3.23
CA ARG A 66 -23.47 12.71 -2.79
C ARG A 66 -24.94 12.51 -2.43
N LYS A 67 -25.65 11.65 -3.14
CA LYS A 67 -27.05 11.32 -2.81
C LYS A 67 -27.16 10.57 -1.48
N THR A 68 -26.13 9.79 -1.14
CA THR A 68 -26.10 8.97 0.07
C THR A 68 -25.53 9.74 1.25
N ALA A 69 -24.46 10.50 1.02
CA ALA A 69 -23.75 11.28 2.03
C ALA A 69 -23.92 12.78 1.68
N TYR A 70 -24.90 13.41 2.28
CA TYR A 70 -25.26 14.80 2.07
C TYR A 70 -24.04 15.74 1.98
N GLU A 71 -23.92 16.47 0.86
CA GLU A 71 -22.84 17.44 0.56
C GLU A 71 -21.39 16.93 0.65
N SER A 72 -21.18 15.62 0.80
CA SER A 72 -19.82 15.06 0.87
C SER A 72 -19.22 14.87 -0.52
N THR A 73 -17.91 15.04 -0.61
CA THR A 73 -17.14 14.73 -1.82
C THR A 73 -16.43 13.40 -1.66
N LEU A 74 -16.61 12.51 -2.63
CA LEU A 74 -15.80 11.32 -2.78
C LEU A 74 -14.51 11.72 -3.50
N ALA A 75 -13.37 11.29 -3.06
CA ALA A 75 -12.06 11.48 -3.69
C ALA A 75 -11.92 12.67 -4.66
N GLY A 76 -10.88 13.43 -4.56
CA GLY A 76 -10.53 14.47 -5.54
C GLY A 76 -10.18 13.90 -6.92
N GLN A 77 -9.15 14.42 -7.55
CA GLN A 77 -8.58 13.83 -8.77
C GLN A 77 -7.89 12.52 -8.44
N LEU A 78 -8.14 11.46 -9.23
CA LEU A 78 -7.44 10.19 -9.08
C LEU A 78 -5.97 10.36 -9.47
N PRO A 79 -5.05 10.05 -8.56
CA PRO A 79 -3.62 10.15 -8.84
C PRO A 79 -3.16 9.03 -9.78
N ASP A 80 -2.02 9.24 -10.41
CA ASP A 80 -1.32 8.20 -11.13
C ASP A 80 -0.67 7.20 -10.17
N PHE A 81 -0.37 6.02 -10.68
CA PHE A 81 0.45 5.06 -9.95
C PHE A 81 1.90 5.56 -9.85
N VAL A 82 2.54 5.21 -8.75
CA VAL A 82 3.94 5.52 -8.50
C VAL A 82 4.73 4.24 -8.23
N ALA A 83 5.98 4.23 -8.67
CA ALA A 83 6.91 3.15 -8.40
C ALA A 83 7.45 3.23 -6.98
N LYS A 84 7.63 2.08 -6.33
CA LYS A 84 8.40 1.97 -5.09
C LYS A 84 9.89 2.15 -5.39
N GLY A 85 10.59 2.95 -4.59
CA GLY A 85 12.05 3.12 -4.72
C GLY A 85 12.80 1.81 -4.47
N VAL A 86 13.92 1.63 -5.18
CA VAL A 86 14.72 0.39 -5.13
C VAL A 86 15.20 0.08 -3.72
N ASP A 87 15.71 1.08 -3.00
CA ASP A 87 16.18 0.89 -1.61
C ASP A 87 15.06 0.39 -0.70
N ARG A 88 13.84 0.92 -0.88
CA ARG A 88 12.65 0.47 -0.15
C ARG A 88 12.19 -0.93 -0.56
N ILE A 89 12.40 -1.33 -1.82
CA ILE A 89 12.16 -2.71 -2.28
C ILE A 89 13.13 -3.65 -1.58
N GLN A 90 14.42 -3.33 -1.57
CA GLN A 90 15.46 -4.12 -0.90
C GLN A 90 15.19 -4.27 0.59
N SER A 91 14.99 -3.17 1.31
CA SER A 91 14.68 -3.19 2.76
C SER A 91 13.43 -4.02 3.06
N LYS A 92 12.38 -3.92 2.24
CA LYS A 92 11.15 -4.70 2.44
C LYS A 92 11.36 -6.20 2.23
N ILE A 93 12.14 -6.59 1.22
CA ILE A 93 12.50 -8.01 0.99
C ILE A 93 13.30 -8.52 2.17
N LEU A 94 14.34 -7.81 2.59
CA LEU A 94 15.19 -8.21 3.71
C LEU A 94 14.39 -8.35 5.00
N SER A 95 13.55 -7.36 5.33
CA SER A 95 12.67 -7.40 6.49
C SER A 95 11.72 -8.60 6.48
N LYS A 96 11.21 -9.00 5.30
CA LYS A 96 10.40 -10.22 5.17
C LYS A 96 11.23 -11.49 5.31
N CYS A 97 12.41 -11.55 4.71
CA CYS A 97 13.33 -12.69 4.83
C CYS A 97 13.77 -12.92 6.29
N LYS A 98 14.04 -11.86 7.04
CA LYS A 98 14.38 -11.94 8.46
C LYS A 98 13.28 -12.54 9.32
N ARG A 99 12.01 -12.27 8.96
CA ARG A 99 10.83 -12.77 9.68
C ARG A 99 10.38 -14.15 9.22
N ASP A 100 10.62 -14.49 7.96
CA ASP A 100 10.14 -15.72 7.34
C ASP A 100 11.19 -16.26 6.36
N ALA A 101 11.91 -17.31 6.79
CA ALA A 101 12.92 -17.97 5.97
C ALA A 101 12.33 -18.62 4.70
N VAL A 102 11.05 -19.02 4.72
CA VAL A 102 10.37 -19.58 3.54
C VAL A 102 10.15 -18.50 2.50
N TYR A 103 9.86 -17.26 2.94
CA TYR A 103 9.73 -16.13 2.02
C TYR A 103 11.02 -15.89 1.22
N CYS A 104 12.20 -16.07 1.82
CA CYS A 104 13.48 -15.95 1.10
C CYS A 104 13.55 -16.86 -0.14
N GLN A 105 12.94 -18.05 -0.08
CA GLN A 105 12.94 -19.01 -1.18
C GLN A 105 11.97 -18.62 -2.30
N THR A 106 10.98 -17.79 -2.00
CA THR A 106 9.94 -17.33 -2.94
C THR A 106 9.96 -15.83 -3.19
N ALA A 107 10.94 -15.13 -2.64
CA ALA A 107 11.03 -13.66 -2.67
C ALA A 107 10.99 -13.06 -4.08
N LEU A 108 11.53 -13.76 -5.06
CA LEU A 108 11.41 -13.44 -6.49
C LEU A 108 10.59 -14.54 -7.16
N GLY A 109 9.73 -14.18 -8.10
CA GLY A 109 8.85 -15.12 -8.77
C GLY A 109 9.60 -16.27 -9.44
N THR A 110 9.04 -17.47 -9.39
CA THR A 110 9.60 -18.68 -10.01
C THR A 110 9.05 -18.89 -11.41
N GLY A 111 9.88 -19.35 -12.34
CA GLY A 111 9.46 -19.69 -13.71
C GLY A 111 9.33 -18.49 -14.67
N GLY A 112 9.75 -17.29 -14.26
CA GLY A 112 9.71 -16.07 -15.06
C GLY A 112 10.84 -15.09 -14.72
N PRO A 113 10.71 -13.82 -15.10
CA PRO A 113 11.64 -12.78 -14.69
C PRO A 113 11.77 -12.70 -13.16
N PRO A 114 12.96 -12.44 -12.61
CA PRO A 114 13.19 -12.38 -11.17
C PRO A 114 12.63 -11.06 -10.59
N ILE A 115 11.32 -11.01 -10.41
CA ILE A 115 10.60 -9.85 -9.91
C ILE A 115 10.22 -10.08 -8.45
N PRO A 116 10.50 -9.12 -7.55
CA PRO A 116 10.12 -9.24 -6.15
C PRO A 116 8.62 -9.49 -5.94
N GLN A 117 8.27 -10.49 -5.14
CA GLN A 117 6.89 -10.82 -4.78
C GLN A 117 6.37 -9.83 -3.72
N LEU A 118 6.13 -8.61 -4.16
CA LEU A 118 5.59 -7.52 -3.34
C LEU A 118 4.33 -6.95 -4.02
N ASN A 119 3.29 -6.70 -3.25
CA ASN A 119 2.02 -6.18 -3.77
C ASN A 119 2.09 -4.68 -4.10
N ASP A 120 3.12 -3.97 -3.63
CA ASP A 120 3.25 -2.52 -3.67
C ASP A 120 4.46 -2.01 -4.44
N LEU A 121 4.97 -2.80 -5.41
CA LEU A 121 6.00 -2.34 -6.37
C LEU A 121 5.51 -1.12 -7.17
N VAL A 122 4.24 -1.18 -7.54
CA VAL A 122 3.49 -0.12 -8.20
C VAL A 122 2.23 0.12 -7.38
N ARG A 123 2.05 1.34 -6.89
CA ARG A 123 0.95 1.68 -6.01
C ARG A 123 0.42 3.08 -6.26
N THR A 124 -0.82 3.30 -5.86
CA THR A 124 -1.42 4.64 -5.76
C THR A 124 -2.15 4.78 -4.43
N ARG A 125 -2.46 6.01 -4.05
CA ARG A 125 -3.26 6.29 -2.87
C ARG A 125 -4.38 7.24 -3.24
N ILE A 126 -5.58 6.94 -2.74
CA ILE A 126 -6.75 7.77 -2.87
C ILE A 126 -7.22 8.12 -1.47
N SER A 127 -7.57 9.38 -1.25
CA SER A 127 -8.19 9.79 0.00
C SER A 127 -9.65 10.19 -0.21
N CYS A 128 -10.46 9.89 0.80
CA CYS A 128 -11.87 10.24 0.89
C CYS A 128 -12.09 11.16 2.09
N GLU A 129 -13.11 11.98 2.04
CA GLU A 129 -13.44 12.89 3.13
C GLU A 129 -13.87 12.13 4.40
N PHE A 130 -14.67 11.06 4.26
CA PHE A 130 -15.22 10.29 5.36
C PHE A 130 -14.95 8.79 5.24
N LEU A 131 -15.08 8.04 6.34
CA LEU A 131 -14.83 6.60 6.42
C LEU A 131 -15.71 5.76 5.50
N ASP A 132 -16.99 6.11 5.35
CA ASP A 132 -17.91 5.41 4.45
C ASP A 132 -17.54 5.59 2.97
N GLY A 133 -16.91 6.72 2.62
CA GLY A 133 -16.31 6.94 1.29
C GLY A 133 -15.18 5.95 0.98
N VAL A 134 -14.39 5.58 2.00
CA VAL A 134 -13.33 4.55 1.84
C VAL A 134 -13.94 3.21 1.44
N GLN A 135 -14.99 2.78 2.15
CA GLN A 135 -15.68 1.52 1.85
C GLN A 135 -16.40 1.57 0.51
N PHE A 136 -17.09 2.68 0.23
CA PHE A 136 -17.80 2.89 -1.04
C PHE A 136 -16.83 2.77 -2.22
N LEU A 137 -15.75 3.56 -2.22
CA LEU A 137 -14.78 3.56 -3.32
C LEU A 137 -14.10 2.20 -3.51
N ALA A 138 -13.70 1.55 -2.42
CA ALA A 138 -13.09 0.23 -2.49
C ALA A 138 -14.05 -0.82 -3.07
N SER A 139 -15.36 -0.72 -2.80
CA SER A 139 -16.38 -1.56 -3.42
C SER A 139 -16.47 -1.30 -4.93
N ARG A 140 -16.51 -0.03 -5.33
CA ARG A 140 -16.57 0.36 -6.75
C ARG A 140 -15.33 -0.09 -7.55
N LEU A 141 -14.15 0.02 -6.97
CA LEU A 141 -12.92 -0.51 -7.58
C LEU A 141 -13.01 -2.03 -7.82
N ASN A 142 -13.52 -2.76 -6.84
CA ASN A 142 -13.73 -4.20 -6.98
C ASN A 142 -14.78 -4.55 -8.05
N ASP A 143 -15.85 -3.75 -8.17
CA ASP A 143 -16.88 -3.94 -9.19
C ASP A 143 -16.34 -3.70 -10.61
N VAL A 144 -15.47 -2.71 -10.80
CA VAL A 144 -14.73 -2.51 -12.05
C VAL A 144 -13.86 -3.71 -12.36
N GLY A 145 -13.12 -4.23 -11.37
CA GLY A 145 -12.31 -5.44 -11.55
C GLY A 145 -13.15 -6.60 -12.05
N LYS A 146 -14.28 -6.87 -11.41
CA LYS A 146 -15.23 -7.93 -11.84
C LYS A 146 -15.73 -7.72 -13.26
N ALA A 147 -16.13 -6.49 -13.60
CA ALA A 147 -16.66 -6.17 -14.92
C ALA A 147 -15.63 -6.35 -16.04
N LEU A 148 -14.34 -6.14 -15.75
CA LEU A 148 -13.22 -6.30 -16.68
C LEU A 148 -12.57 -7.68 -16.64
N GLY A 149 -13.03 -8.59 -15.78
CA GLY A 149 -12.37 -9.88 -15.55
C GLY A 149 -11.00 -9.77 -14.87
N VAL A 150 -10.69 -8.63 -14.25
CA VAL A 150 -9.47 -8.40 -13.48
C VAL A 150 -9.69 -8.86 -12.04
N ARG A 151 -8.90 -9.83 -11.60
CA ARG A 151 -8.96 -10.28 -10.20
C ARG A 151 -8.51 -9.16 -9.28
N THR A 152 -9.38 -8.78 -8.35
CA THR A 152 -9.12 -7.82 -7.29
C THR A 152 -9.26 -8.49 -5.94
N GLU A 153 -8.41 -8.09 -4.99
CA GLU A 153 -8.51 -8.53 -3.60
C GLU A 153 -8.59 -7.30 -2.70
N ARG A 154 -9.43 -7.36 -1.67
CA ARG A 154 -9.63 -6.27 -0.72
C ARG A 154 -9.13 -6.69 0.66
N GLN A 155 -8.37 -5.81 1.29
CA GLN A 155 -7.86 -6.01 2.64
C GLN A 155 -8.08 -4.76 3.49
N TRP A 156 -8.73 -4.93 4.65
CA TRP A 156 -8.73 -3.91 5.68
C TRP A 156 -7.38 -3.89 6.37
N VAL A 157 -6.79 -2.71 6.44
CA VAL A 157 -5.54 -2.49 7.15
C VAL A 157 -5.82 -1.58 8.33
N GLY A 158 -5.74 -2.15 9.53
CA GLY A 158 -5.74 -1.43 10.78
C GLY A 158 -4.52 -1.90 11.56
N SER A 159 -3.51 -1.06 11.67
CA SER A 159 -2.26 -1.46 12.29
C SER A 159 -2.15 -0.95 13.73
N LEU A 160 -1.38 -1.66 14.53
CA LEU A 160 -1.03 -1.23 15.89
C LEU A 160 -0.27 0.12 15.87
N GLU A 161 0.33 0.47 14.72
CA GLU A 161 1.00 1.75 14.52
C GLU A 161 0.06 2.92 14.16
N GLY A 162 -1.26 2.72 14.21
CA GLY A 162 -2.25 3.78 13.95
C GLY A 162 -2.49 4.06 12.47
N TYR A 163 -2.13 3.15 11.57
CA TYR A 163 -2.44 3.26 10.15
C TYR A 163 -3.76 2.55 9.83
N PHE A 164 -4.70 3.26 9.22
CA PHE A 164 -6.02 2.75 8.83
C PHE A 164 -6.29 3.07 7.37
N ALA A 165 -6.51 2.02 6.57
CA ALA A 165 -6.83 2.13 5.14
C ALA A 165 -7.52 0.85 4.65
N GLN A 166 -8.10 0.91 3.46
CA GLN A 166 -8.45 -0.27 2.70
C GLN A 166 -7.48 -0.41 1.53
N HIS A 167 -6.84 -1.56 1.41
CA HIS A 167 -5.97 -1.89 0.29
C HIS A 167 -6.74 -2.75 -0.72
N ILE A 168 -6.66 -2.37 -1.96
CA ILE A 168 -7.16 -3.12 -3.10
C ILE A 168 -5.98 -3.51 -3.96
N THR A 169 -5.73 -4.79 -4.13
CA THR A 169 -4.71 -5.29 -5.03
C THR A 169 -5.35 -5.85 -6.30
N PHE A 170 -4.64 -5.72 -7.42
CA PHE A 170 -5.02 -6.31 -8.69
C PHE A 170 -3.80 -6.68 -9.52
N GLN A 171 -4.00 -7.62 -10.46
CA GLN A 171 -2.95 -8.04 -11.37
C GLN A 171 -2.93 -7.15 -12.62
N ALA A 172 -1.75 -6.72 -13.03
CA ALA A 172 -1.53 -5.97 -14.26
C ALA A 172 -0.48 -6.67 -15.12
N GLU A 173 -0.81 -6.87 -16.41
CA GLU A 173 0.14 -7.37 -17.39
C GLU A 173 1.06 -6.24 -17.83
N VAL A 174 2.37 -6.49 -17.75
CA VAL A 174 3.43 -5.52 -18.07
C VAL A 174 4.59 -6.21 -18.78
N PHE A 175 5.58 -5.43 -19.23
CA PHE A 175 6.80 -5.98 -19.79
C PHE A 175 7.98 -5.77 -18.84
N TYR A 176 8.67 -6.85 -18.50
CA TYR A 176 9.96 -6.80 -17.83
C TYR A 176 11.08 -6.69 -18.85
N ARG A 177 11.90 -5.67 -18.72
CA ARG A 177 13.02 -5.39 -19.63
C ARG A 177 14.34 -5.63 -18.91
N PHE A 178 15.17 -6.52 -19.46
CA PHE A 178 16.51 -6.80 -18.93
C PHE A 178 17.41 -7.34 -20.05
N GLY A 179 18.68 -6.91 -20.08
CA GLY A 179 19.68 -7.42 -21.05
C GLY A 179 19.33 -7.17 -22.52
N GLY A 180 18.57 -6.11 -22.83
CA GLY A 180 18.13 -5.79 -24.20
C GLY A 180 16.88 -6.55 -24.66
N GLY A 181 16.35 -7.47 -23.86
CA GLY A 181 15.08 -8.18 -24.08
C GLY A 181 13.90 -7.58 -23.34
N ALA A 182 12.69 -7.94 -23.77
CA ALA A 182 11.45 -7.64 -23.07
C ALA A 182 10.58 -8.92 -22.98
N SER A 183 10.13 -9.26 -21.81
CA SER A 183 9.28 -10.43 -21.56
C SER A 183 7.96 -10.00 -20.92
N PRO A 184 6.80 -10.50 -21.40
CA PRO A 184 5.54 -10.26 -20.75
C PRO A 184 5.56 -10.86 -19.34
N THR A 185 4.97 -10.19 -18.39
CA THR A 185 4.88 -10.62 -17.00
C THR A 185 3.68 -9.99 -16.32
N SER A 186 3.24 -10.57 -15.22
CA SER A 186 2.19 -10.02 -14.39
C SER A 186 2.77 -9.51 -13.08
N ILE A 187 2.32 -8.34 -12.64
CA ILE A 187 2.67 -7.77 -11.35
C ILE A 187 1.42 -7.50 -10.53
N THR A 188 1.56 -7.54 -9.21
CA THR A 188 0.51 -7.06 -8.32
C THR A 188 0.67 -5.56 -8.09
N CYS A 189 -0.41 -4.82 -8.33
CA CYS A 189 -0.52 -3.39 -8.07
C CYS A 189 -1.41 -3.14 -6.86
N GLU A 190 -1.17 -2.06 -6.12
CA GLU A 190 -1.91 -1.72 -4.91
C GLU A 190 -2.54 -0.34 -5.00
N VAL A 191 -3.85 -0.26 -4.71
CA VAL A 191 -4.58 0.98 -4.46
C VAL A 191 -4.85 1.09 -2.96
N GLN A 192 -4.30 2.09 -2.32
CA GLN A 192 -4.55 2.40 -0.90
C GLN A 192 -5.65 3.44 -0.81
N VAL A 193 -6.75 3.11 -0.13
CA VAL A 193 -7.87 4.03 0.09
C VAL A 193 -7.97 4.35 1.58
N GLY A 194 -7.87 5.61 1.94
CA GLY A 194 -7.96 6.10 3.31
C GLY A 194 -8.78 7.39 3.40
N THR A 195 -8.90 7.96 4.59
CA THR A 195 -9.46 9.29 4.75
C THR A 195 -8.40 10.37 4.52
N ASP A 196 -8.82 11.60 4.25
CA ASP A 196 -7.92 12.74 4.10
C ASP A 196 -7.10 12.97 5.39
N LEU A 197 -7.74 12.89 6.55
CA LEU A 197 -7.08 13.07 7.84
C LEU A 197 -6.06 11.95 8.09
N SER A 198 -6.46 10.69 7.96
CA SER A 198 -5.55 9.55 8.16
C SER A 198 -4.39 9.56 7.17
N THR A 199 -4.63 9.99 5.92
CA THR A 199 -3.58 10.10 4.89
C THR A 199 -2.55 11.17 5.25
N ARG A 200 -2.97 12.33 5.76
CA ARG A 200 -2.05 13.41 6.19
C ARG A 200 -1.19 12.97 7.36
N VAL A 201 -1.80 12.39 8.38
CA VAL A 201 -1.06 11.90 9.56
C VAL A 201 -0.07 10.81 9.16
N TRP A 202 -0.52 9.82 8.37
CA TRP A 202 0.35 8.76 7.92
C TRP A 202 1.52 9.26 7.07
N THR A 203 1.29 10.22 6.17
CA THR A 203 2.36 10.79 5.34
C THR A 203 3.45 11.45 6.19
N THR A 204 3.05 12.14 7.28
CA THR A 204 3.98 12.76 8.21
C THR A 204 4.70 11.75 9.09
N ALA A 205 3.97 10.75 9.61
CA ALA A 205 4.49 9.73 10.51
C ALA A 205 5.31 8.64 9.81
N HIS A 206 5.15 8.48 8.49
CA HIS A 206 5.75 7.39 7.74
C HIS A 206 7.28 7.34 7.84
N ALA A 207 7.94 8.50 7.84
CA ALA A 207 9.40 8.58 8.01
C ALA A 207 9.87 8.05 9.38
N ILE A 208 9.06 8.25 10.44
CA ILE A 208 9.33 7.75 11.79
C ILE A 208 9.28 6.22 11.80
N TYR A 209 8.25 5.64 11.17
CA TYR A 209 8.10 4.18 11.10
C TYR A 209 9.08 3.50 10.16
N GLU A 210 9.49 4.14 9.07
CA GLU A 210 10.50 3.58 8.16
C GLU A 210 11.86 3.49 8.84
N GLY A 211 12.26 4.50 9.61
CA GLY A 211 13.51 4.48 10.39
C GLY A 211 13.52 3.42 11.51
N ALA A 212 12.34 3.02 12.01
CA ALA A 212 12.22 2.03 13.08
C ALA A 212 12.05 0.58 12.57
N ARG A 213 11.79 0.36 11.29
CA ARG A 213 11.61 -1.00 10.71
C ARG A 213 12.85 -1.88 10.76
N ASP A 214 14.02 -1.26 10.81
CA ASP A 214 15.31 -1.96 10.79
C ASP A 214 15.85 -2.25 12.20
N THR A 215 15.16 -1.75 13.25
CA THR A 215 15.48 -2.17 14.62
C THR A 215 14.87 -3.55 14.88
N PRO A 216 15.65 -4.53 15.34
CA PRO A 216 15.12 -5.81 15.81
C PRO A 216 14.02 -5.57 16.85
N ASP A 217 13.14 -6.54 17.03
CA ASP A 217 12.07 -6.53 18.05
C ASP A 217 12.63 -6.12 19.42
N GLU A 218 12.90 -4.84 19.59
CA GLU A 218 13.08 -4.28 20.92
C GLU A 218 11.76 -4.45 21.67
N PRO A 219 11.80 -4.78 22.96
CA PRO A 219 10.62 -4.81 23.80
C PRO A 219 9.82 -3.54 23.55
N ALA A 220 8.51 -3.66 23.51
CA ALA A 220 7.59 -2.56 23.13
C ALA A 220 7.61 -1.35 24.10
N GLU A 221 8.78 -1.07 24.72
CA GLU A 221 9.00 0.05 25.65
C GLU A 221 8.63 1.41 25.07
N TRP A 222 8.88 1.61 23.77
CA TRP A 222 8.48 2.84 23.10
C TRP A 222 6.95 3.07 23.17
N GLN A 223 6.15 2.02 23.28
CA GLN A 223 4.68 2.11 23.40
C GLN A 223 4.25 2.71 24.74
N TRP A 224 5.12 2.76 25.73
CA TRP A 224 4.89 3.33 27.05
C TRP A 224 5.64 4.65 27.27
N ASN A 225 6.39 5.12 26.26
CA ASN A 225 7.15 6.34 26.33
C ASN A 225 6.48 7.46 25.51
N PRO A 226 5.74 8.39 26.15
CA PRO A 226 5.04 9.47 25.44
C PRO A 226 5.97 10.48 24.77
N LYS A 227 7.30 10.42 25.03
CA LYS A 227 8.31 11.24 24.35
C LYS A 227 8.88 10.58 23.11
N ASP A 228 8.62 9.29 22.90
CA ASP A 228 9.07 8.59 21.69
C ASP A 228 8.19 9.03 20.50
N PRO A 229 8.79 9.47 19.39
CA PRO A 229 8.04 9.88 18.20
C PRO A 229 7.11 8.78 17.65
N ARG A 230 7.46 7.48 17.82
CA ARG A 230 6.63 6.35 17.42
C ARG A 230 5.34 6.29 18.24
N PHE A 231 5.44 6.53 19.56
CA PHE A 231 4.26 6.63 20.43
C PHE A 231 3.33 7.72 19.95
N VAL A 232 3.86 8.95 19.76
CA VAL A 232 3.06 10.09 19.31
C VAL A 232 2.38 9.82 17.97
N ALA A 233 3.11 9.29 17.01
CA ALA A 233 2.59 8.99 15.67
C ALA A 233 1.47 7.92 15.73
N ARG A 234 1.66 6.87 16.51
CA ARG A 234 0.68 5.80 16.74
C ARG A 234 -0.61 6.34 17.36
N GLU A 235 -0.48 7.01 18.50
CA GLU A 235 -1.65 7.50 19.22
C GLU A 235 -2.42 8.54 18.41
N LEU A 236 -1.71 9.43 17.70
CA LEU A 236 -2.32 10.38 16.78
C LEU A 236 -3.10 9.65 15.67
N GLY A 237 -2.56 8.58 15.10
CA GLY A 237 -3.25 7.78 14.09
C GLY A 237 -4.55 7.17 14.60
N HIS A 238 -4.56 6.62 15.83
CA HIS A 238 -5.77 6.09 16.48
C HIS A 238 -6.79 7.19 16.77
N MET A 239 -6.32 8.34 17.29
CA MET A 239 -7.19 9.49 17.56
C MET A 239 -7.85 10.03 16.29
N ILE A 240 -7.09 10.10 15.19
CA ILE A 240 -7.62 10.54 13.89
C ILE A 240 -8.66 9.54 13.36
N HIS A 241 -8.43 8.24 13.48
CA HIS A 241 -9.40 7.25 13.06
C HIS A 241 -10.72 7.36 13.85
N LEU A 242 -10.63 7.61 15.16
CA LEU A 242 -11.80 7.90 15.99
C LEU A 242 -12.49 9.19 15.53
N ALA A 243 -11.71 10.26 15.30
CA ALA A 243 -12.24 11.55 14.83
C ALA A 243 -12.97 11.42 13.48
N ASP A 244 -12.41 10.66 12.53
CA ASP A 244 -13.07 10.36 11.26
C ASP A 244 -14.45 9.70 11.46
N GLY A 245 -14.55 8.76 12.41
CA GLY A 245 -15.83 8.12 12.77
C GLY A 245 -16.83 9.11 13.36
N LEU A 246 -16.39 9.98 14.28
CA LEU A 246 -17.25 11.00 14.90
C LEU A 246 -17.69 12.07 13.90
N LEU A 247 -16.82 12.49 12.99
CA LEU A 247 -17.17 13.44 11.91
C LEU A 247 -18.23 12.86 10.98
N MET A 248 -18.12 11.58 10.64
CA MET A 248 -19.13 10.88 9.84
C MET A 248 -20.49 10.86 10.57
N GLN A 249 -20.53 10.52 11.86
CA GLN A 249 -21.75 10.53 12.66
C GLN A 249 -22.36 11.93 12.78
N LEU A 250 -21.54 12.96 12.97
CA LEU A 250 -21.99 14.35 13.00
C LEU A 250 -22.63 14.77 11.69
N ARG A 251 -21.99 14.48 10.56
CA ARG A 251 -22.54 14.71 9.20
C ARG A 251 -23.91 14.06 9.05
N ASP A 252 -24.05 12.80 9.44
CA ASP A 252 -25.30 12.05 9.30
C ASP A 252 -26.43 12.64 10.18
N SER A 253 -26.10 13.07 11.39
CA SER A 253 -27.03 13.74 12.30
C SER A 253 -27.54 15.07 11.73
N VAL A 254 -26.64 15.90 11.17
CA VAL A 254 -27.01 17.16 10.51
C VAL A 254 -27.89 16.91 9.29
N SER A 255 -27.60 15.86 8.54
CA SER A 255 -28.35 15.47 7.35
C SER A 255 -29.78 15.02 7.70
N ALA A 256 -29.96 14.28 8.80
CA ALA A 256 -31.26 13.87 9.30
C ALA A 256 -32.12 15.08 9.71
N SER A 257 -31.56 15.98 10.52
CA SER A 257 -32.25 17.19 11.00
C SER A 257 -32.75 18.10 9.86
N LYS A 258 -31.96 18.23 8.78
CA LYS A 258 -32.37 19.02 7.62
C LYS A 258 -33.53 18.39 6.85
N LYS A 259 -33.63 17.07 6.76
CA LYS A 259 -34.74 16.36 6.13
C LYS A 259 -36.04 16.55 6.91
N GLU A 260 -35.99 16.45 8.24
CA GLU A 260 -37.16 16.66 9.10
C GLU A 260 -37.69 18.10 9.02
N SER A 261 -36.82 19.09 8.92
CA SER A 261 -37.22 20.49 8.80
C SER A 261 -37.77 20.88 7.40
N SER A 262 -37.63 20.02 6.41
CA SER A 262 -38.09 20.23 5.03
C SER A 262 -39.33 19.43 4.68
N SER A 263 -39.83 18.61 5.62
CA SER A 263 -41.09 17.81 5.53
C SER A 263 -42.22 18.52 6.25
#